data_3db928b511910afa395ae001699523f4
#
_entry.id   3db928b511910afa395ae001699523f4
#
_cell.length_a   1.000
_cell.length_b   1.000
_cell.length_c   1.000
_cell.angle_alpha   90.00
_cell.angle_beta   90.00
_cell.angle_gamma   90.00
#
_symmetry.space_group_name_H-M   'P 1'
#
loop_
_entity.id
_entity.type
_entity.pdbx_description
1 polymer ?
#
loop_
_entity_poly.entity_id
_entity_poly.type
_entity_poly.pdbx_seq_one_letter_code
_entity_poly.pdbx_strand_id
1 'polypeptide(L)'
;MLASWLLTAAWPEYFSRSLLSAEGIRWFFGQFQYNLASPVLVWLVVGSMGGGMFVASRISEYNHQEYRHRFAMGVAGFVLGVLVLVMLALTLLSHAILLNVMGGLIPSSFTQSIIPYLAFSLTVVCGSYGLISGNIKGAEGIFRALRLGMVMGAPYFILYVFAAQLFYSIRYLL
;
A
#
# COMPACT_ATOMS: atom_id res chain seq x y z
N MET A 1 -18.08 -11.07 -18.73
CA MET A 1 -18.32 -11.03 -20.17
C MET A 1 -19.77 -11.36 -20.52
N LEU A 2 -20.34 -12.53 -20.17
CA LEU A 2 -21.75 -12.85 -20.48
C LEU A 2 -22.72 -11.83 -19.89
N ALA A 3 -22.53 -11.42 -18.64
CA ALA A 3 -23.37 -10.39 -18.01
C ALA A 3 -23.31 -9.03 -18.75
N SER A 4 -22.15 -8.65 -19.28
CA SER A 4 -22.01 -7.41 -20.06
C SER A 4 -22.81 -7.47 -21.38
N TRP A 5 -22.79 -8.61 -22.04
CA TRP A 5 -23.59 -8.82 -23.27
C TRP A 5 -25.09 -8.75 -22.98
N LEU A 6 -25.54 -9.38 -21.89
CA LEU A 6 -26.94 -9.29 -21.46
C LEU A 6 -27.38 -7.87 -21.13
N LEU A 7 -26.53 -7.11 -20.43
CA LEU A 7 -26.81 -5.71 -20.09
C LEU A 7 -26.89 -4.82 -21.34
N THR A 8 -25.95 -5.00 -22.28
CA THR A 8 -25.98 -4.26 -23.56
C THR A 8 -27.19 -4.63 -24.42
N ALA A 9 -27.62 -5.89 -24.39
CA ALA A 9 -28.81 -6.33 -25.12
C ALA A 9 -30.12 -5.84 -24.46
N ALA A 10 -30.18 -5.76 -23.12
CA ALA A 10 -31.37 -5.32 -22.40
C ALA A 10 -31.53 -3.80 -22.34
N TRP A 11 -30.45 -3.05 -22.25
CA TRP A 11 -30.44 -1.58 -22.14
C TRP A 11 -29.39 -0.93 -23.04
N PRO A 12 -29.59 -0.92 -24.37
CA PRO A 12 -28.62 -0.37 -25.33
C PRO A 12 -28.43 1.16 -25.21
N GLU A 13 -29.38 1.87 -24.59
CA GLU A 13 -29.27 3.32 -24.35
C GLU A 13 -28.26 3.68 -23.25
N TYR A 14 -28.06 2.78 -22.27
CA TYR A 14 -27.14 3.00 -21.14
C TYR A 14 -25.79 2.31 -21.32
N PHE A 15 -25.76 1.20 -22.06
CA PHE A 15 -24.56 0.36 -22.24
C PHE A 15 -24.24 0.26 -23.73
N SER A 16 -23.35 1.16 -24.19
CA SER A 16 -23.00 1.25 -25.62
C SER A 16 -22.01 0.19 -26.09
N ARG A 17 -21.29 -0.47 -25.17
CA ARG A 17 -20.19 -1.40 -25.47
C ARG A 17 -20.39 -2.73 -24.75
N SER A 18 -20.00 -3.83 -25.40
CA SER A 18 -20.02 -5.18 -24.82
C SER A 18 -18.61 -5.75 -24.69
N LEU A 19 -18.29 -6.34 -23.53
CA LEU A 19 -17.03 -7.05 -23.32
C LEU A 19 -16.94 -8.35 -24.15
N LEU A 20 -18.05 -8.84 -24.69
CA LEU A 20 -18.10 -10.05 -25.53
C LEU A 20 -17.85 -9.71 -27.00
N SER A 21 -17.84 -8.45 -27.40
CA SER A 21 -17.45 -8.03 -28.75
C SER A 21 -15.97 -8.27 -29.00
N ALA A 22 -15.55 -8.37 -30.26
CA ALA A 22 -14.14 -8.52 -30.63
C ALA A 22 -13.26 -7.38 -30.06
N GLU A 23 -13.84 -6.16 -30.00
CA GLU A 23 -13.20 -4.98 -29.42
C GLU A 23 -13.10 -5.08 -27.88
N GLY A 24 -14.16 -5.52 -27.22
CA GLY A 24 -14.20 -5.73 -25.77
C GLY A 24 -13.23 -6.83 -25.30
N ILE A 25 -13.11 -7.92 -26.04
CA ILE A 25 -12.13 -8.98 -25.77
C ILE A 25 -10.70 -8.44 -25.91
N ARG A 26 -10.42 -7.70 -27.00
CA ARG A 26 -9.10 -7.07 -27.21
C ARG A 26 -8.78 -6.07 -26.10
N TRP A 27 -9.73 -5.25 -25.67
CA TRP A 27 -9.57 -4.32 -24.57
C TRP A 27 -9.30 -5.04 -23.27
N PHE A 28 -10.07 -6.07 -22.93
CA PHE A 28 -9.94 -6.81 -21.66
C PHE A 28 -8.54 -7.40 -21.48
N PHE A 29 -8.00 -8.04 -22.51
CA PHE A 29 -6.66 -8.61 -22.45
C PHE A 29 -5.56 -7.57 -22.64
N GLY A 30 -5.73 -6.60 -23.51
CA GLY A 30 -4.74 -5.55 -23.79
C GLY A 30 -4.58 -4.56 -22.63
N GLN A 31 -5.65 -4.24 -21.92
CA GLN A 31 -5.63 -3.28 -20.80
C GLN A 31 -5.48 -3.96 -19.43
N PHE A 32 -5.42 -5.28 -19.36
CA PHE A 32 -5.35 -6.02 -18.10
C PHE A 32 -4.25 -5.51 -17.18
N GLN A 33 -3.04 -5.33 -17.72
CA GLN A 33 -1.90 -4.83 -16.97
C GLN A 33 -2.10 -3.39 -16.49
N TYR A 34 -2.60 -2.52 -17.36
CA TYR A 34 -2.85 -1.11 -17.03
C TYR A 34 -3.94 -0.94 -15.97
N ASN A 35 -4.97 -1.77 -16.02
CA ASN A 35 -6.04 -1.77 -15.02
C ASN A 35 -5.54 -2.16 -13.62
N LEU A 36 -4.50 -3.00 -13.54
CA LEU A 36 -3.88 -3.40 -12.27
C LEU A 36 -2.79 -2.42 -11.79
N ALA A 37 -2.20 -1.63 -12.69
CA ALA A 37 -1.12 -0.69 -12.38
C ALA A 37 -1.63 0.57 -11.68
N SER A 38 -2.36 0.40 -10.57
CA SER A 38 -2.85 1.53 -9.77
C SER A 38 -2.00 1.75 -8.52
N PRO A 39 -1.96 2.98 -7.96
CA PRO A 39 -1.29 3.27 -6.70
C PRO A 39 -1.73 2.36 -5.55
N VAL A 40 -2.97 1.88 -5.57
CA VAL A 40 -3.55 1.00 -4.54
C VAL A 40 -2.80 -0.32 -4.41
N LEU A 41 -2.32 -0.90 -5.52
CA LEU A 41 -1.51 -2.12 -5.49
C LEU A 41 -0.20 -1.89 -4.71
N VAL A 42 0.47 -0.78 -4.98
CA VAL A 42 1.72 -0.42 -4.28
C VAL A 42 1.45 -0.23 -2.79
N TRP A 43 0.36 0.45 -2.43
CA TRP A 43 -0.04 0.65 -1.03
C TRP A 43 -0.33 -0.66 -0.32
N LEU A 44 -1.02 -1.59 -0.97
CA LEU A 44 -1.28 -2.93 -0.43
C LEU A 44 0.01 -3.70 -0.20
N VAL A 45 0.95 -3.69 -1.16
CA VAL A 45 2.23 -4.39 -1.05
C VAL A 45 3.06 -3.82 0.10
N VAL A 46 3.31 -2.50 0.09
CA VAL A 46 4.16 -1.86 1.10
C VAL A 46 3.49 -1.91 2.49
N GLY A 47 2.17 -1.72 2.53
CA GLY A 47 1.38 -1.83 3.77
C GLY A 47 1.41 -3.23 4.38
N SER A 48 1.30 -4.28 3.53
CA SER A 48 1.41 -5.67 4.01
C SER A 48 2.79 -5.99 4.57
N MET A 49 3.86 -5.51 3.91
CA MET A 49 5.23 -5.65 4.42
C MET A 49 5.39 -4.97 5.78
N GLY A 50 4.87 -3.74 5.95
CA GLY A 50 4.86 -3.02 7.22
C GLY A 50 4.08 -3.77 8.31
N GLY A 51 2.92 -4.31 7.96
CA GLY A 51 2.12 -5.14 8.88
C GLY A 51 2.85 -6.41 9.33
N GLY A 52 3.55 -7.09 8.43
CA GLY A 52 4.37 -8.25 8.77
C GLY A 52 5.53 -7.90 9.72
N MET A 53 6.17 -6.76 9.49
CA MET A 53 7.22 -6.26 10.38
C MET A 53 6.66 -5.89 11.75
N PHE A 54 5.48 -5.29 11.83
CA PHE A 54 4.80 -4.98 13.08
C PHE A 54 4.51 -6.25 13.89
N VAL A 55 3.95 -7.29 13.26
CA VAL A 55 3.67 -8.58 13.92
C VAL A 55 4.96 -9.28 14.37
N ALA A 56 5.97 -9.33 13.50
CA ALA A 56 7.24 -10.01 13.81
C ALA A 56 8.05 -9.29 14.90
N SER A 57 7.96 -7.98 14.99
CA SER A 57 8.66 -7.19 16.04
C SER A 57 8.09 -7.41 17.44
N ARG A 58 6.84 -7.87 17.56
CA ARG A 58 6.10 -8.00 18.83
C ARG A 58 6.10 -6.72 19.67
N ILE A 59 6.08 -5.57 19.02
CA ILE A 59 6.08 -4.28 19.72
C ILE A 59 4.84 -4.10 20.60
N SER A 60 3.73 -4.76 20.28
CA SER A 60 2.50 -4.78 21.08
C SER A 60 2.63 -5.55 22.40
N GLU A 61 3.60 -6.47 22.48
CA GLU A 61 3.88 -7.27 23.68
C GLU A 61 5.01 -6.64 24.54
N TYR A 62 5.09 -5.30 24.52
CA TYR A 62 6.12 -4.55 25.22
C TYR A 62 6.15 -4.84 26.73
N ASN A 63 7.31 -5.30 27.24
CA ASN A 63 7.52 -5.55 28.66
C ASN A 63 8.36 -4.45 29.31
N HIS A 64 7.77 -3.72 30.25
CA HIS A 64 8.42 -2.62 30.96
C HIS A 64 9.57 -3.07 31.89
N GLN A 65 9.56 -4.30 32.29
CA GLN A 65 10.55 -4.82 33.29
C GLN A 65 11.90 -5.15 32.63
N GLU A 66 11.93 -5.37 31.33
CA GLU A 66 13.13 -5.79 30.62
C GLU A 66 13.87 -4.58 30.02
N TYR A 67 15.13 -4.39 30.44
CA TYR A 67 15.96 -3.25 30.01
C TYR A 67 16.11 -3.18 28.49
N ARG A 68 16.28 -4.32 27.83
CA ARG A 68 16.38 -4.37 26.34
C ARG A 68 15.14 -3.83 25.64
N HIS A 69 13.96 -4.17 26.14
CA HIS A 69 12.70 -3.68 25.57
C HIS A 69 12.54 -2.16 25.77
N ARG A 70 12.94 -1.65 26.95
CA ARG A 70 12.92 -0.19 27.22
C ARG A 70 13.87 0.58 26.30
N PHE A 71 15.10 0.07 26.14
CA PHE A 71 16.09 0.67 25.25
C PHE A 71 15.61 0.60 23.78
N ALA A 72 15.09 -0.55 23.34
CA ALA A 72 14.54 -0.74 21.99
C ALA A 72 13.39 0.23 21.70
N MET A 73 12.50 0.47 22.68
CA MET A 73 11.40 1.42 22.55
C MET A 73 11.91 2.87 22.44
N GLY A 74 12.95 3.23 23.21
CA GLY A 74 13.59 4.55 23.11
C GLY A 74 14.18 4.80 21.72
N VAL A 75 14.90 3.81 21.17
CA VAL A 75 15.46 3.90 19.82
C VAL A 75 14.34 3.95 18.75
N ALA A 76 13.31 3.12 18.87
CA ALA A 76 12.18 3.13 17.96
C ALA A 76 11.45 4.50 17.97
N GLY A 77 11.27 5.09 19.16
CA GLY A 77 10.74 6.45 19.31
C GLY A 77 11.63 7.53 18.69
N PHE A 78 12.93 7.44 18.85
CA PHE A 78 13.88 8.34 18.19
C PHE A 78 13.81 8.24 16.66
N VAL A 79 13.82 7.02 16.13
CA VAL A 79 13.68 6.78 14.68
C VAL A 79 12.37 7.33 14.15
N LEU A 80 11.26 7.12 14.88
CA LEU A 80 9.96 7.70 14.52
C LEU A 80 10.03 9.23 14.50
N GLY A 81 10.64 9.84 15.52
CA GLY A 81 10.83 11.30 15.59
C GLY A 81 11.61 11.85 14.40
N VAL A 82 12.70 11.18 14.01
CA VAL A 82 13.50 11.56 12.82
C VAL A 82 12.65 11.46 11.55
N LEU A 83 11.89 10.37 11.37
CA LEU A 83 11.03 10.20 10.19
C LEU A 83 9.94 11.28 10.14
N VAL A 84 9.28 11.59 11.26
CA VAL A 84 8.30 12.67 11.33
C VAL A 84 8.95 14.02 10.98
N LEU A 85 10.13 14.28 11.51
CA LEU A 85 10.86 15.53 11.21
C LEU A 85 11.24 15.63 9.72
N VAL A 86 11.69 14.55 9.10
CA VAL A 86 11.95 14.51 7.66
C VAL A 86 10.69 14.80 6.87
N MET A 87 9.54 14.19 7.23
CA MET A 87 8.27 14.45 6.55
C MET A 87 7.84 15.92 6.70
N LEU A 88 7.97 16.49 7.89
CA LEU A 88 7.68 17.90 8.14
C LEU A 88 8.62 18.82 7.36
N ALA A 89 9.89 18.49 7.29
CA ALA A 89 10.86 19.25 6.50
C ALA A 89 10.49 19.26 5.01
N LEU A 90 10.08 18.11 4.45
CA LEU A 90 9.68 18.00 3.04
C LEU A 90 8.35 18.69 2.71
N THR A 91 7.51 18.97 3.73
CA THR A 91 6.18 19.58 3.54
C THR A 91 6.12 21.05 3.94
N LEU A 92 6.89 21.48 4.96
CA LEU A 92 6.77 22.81 5.56
C LEU A 92 7.90 23.77 5.19
N LEU A 93 9.04 23.31 4.68
CA LEU A 93 10.09 24.22 4.26
C LEU A 93 9.65 25.09 3.07
N SER A 94 10.20 26.30 2.99
CA SER A 94 9.87 27.32 1.97
C SER A 94 10.04 26.89 0.50
N HIS A 95 10.72 25.76 0.27
CA HIS A 95 10.83 25.07 -1.02
C HIS A 95 10.31 23.64 -0.91
N ALA A 96 9.11 23.48 -0.35
CA ALA A 96 8.52 22.16 -0.08
C ALA A 96 8.33 21.35 -1.36
N ILE A 97 9.14 20.31 -1.52
CA ILE A 97 9.23 19.48 -2.74
C ILE A 97 7.93 18.67 -2.96
N LEU A 98 7.20 18.37 -1.89
CA LEU A 98 5.99 17.55 -1.95
C LEU A 98 4.70 18.35 -2.21
N LEU A 99 4.75 19.68 -2.14
CA LEU A 99 3.60 20.53 -2.44
C LEU A 99 3.42 20.74 -3.96
N ASN A 100 2.18 21.02 -4.35
CA ASN A 100 1.87 21.39 -5.73
C ASN A 100 2.44 22.80 -6.04
N VAL A 101 2.62 23.12 -7.32
CA VAL A 101 3.09 24.43 -7.82
C VAL A 101 2.29 25.62 -7.26
N MET A 102 1.04 25.41 -6.88
CA MET A 102 0.18 26.40 -6.23
C MET A 102 0.20 26.36 -4.69
N GLY A 103 1.11 25.60 -4.05
CA GLY A 103 1.20 25.47 -2.60
C GLY A 103 0.08 24.63 -1.95
N GLY A 104 -0.77 23.96 -2.74
CA GLY A 104 -1.85 23.12 -2.25
C GLY A 104 -1.40 21.72 -1.84
N LEU A 105 -2.04 21.16 -0.79
CA LEU A 105 -1.80 19.80 -0.32
C LEU A 105 -2.56 18.73 -1.14
N ILE A 106 -3.63 19.09 -1.82
CA ILE A 106 -4.50 18.17 -2.58
C ILE A 106 -4.91 18.82 -3.91
N PRO A 107 -4.72 18.16 -5.08
CA PRO A 107 -3.90 16.96 -5.33
C PRO A 107 -2.41 17.32 -5.41
N SER A 108 -1.56 16.57 -4.72
CA SER A 108 -0.10 16.79 -4.73
C SER A 108 0.65 15.46 -4.62
N SER A 109 1.96 15.51 -4.85
CA SER A 109 2.86 14.36 -4.61
C SER A 109 2.79 13.89 -3.17
N PHE A 110 2.48 14.77 -2.22
CA PHE A 110 2.24 14.46 -0.82
C PHE A 110 1.09 13.44 -0.65
N THR A 111 -0.06 13.70 -1.28
CA THR A 111 -1.24 12.82 -1.16
C THR A 111 -0.96 11.41 -1.69
N GLN A 112 -0.12 11.27 -2.72
CA GLN A 112 0.24 9.98 -3.28
C GLN A 112 1.30 9.25 -2.46
N SER A 113 2.19 9.98 -1.79
CA SER A 113 3.32 9.42 -1.04
C SER A 113 3.03 9.16 0.44
N ILE A 114 1.96 9.73 1.00
CA ILE A 114 1.68 9.62 2.45
C ILE A 114 1.49 8.16 2.90
N ILE A 115 0.74 7.35 2.15
CA ILE A 115 0.49 5.95 2.50
C ILE A 115 1.76 5.10 2.40
N PRO A 116 2.52 5.12 1.29
CA PRO A 116 3.82 4.45 1.22
C PRO A 116 4.80 4.92 2.29
N TYR A 117 4.83 6.22 2.59
CA TYR A 117 5.69 6.77 3.62
C TYR A 117 5.35 6.25 5.02
N LEU A 118 4.06 6.21 5.38
CA LEU A 118 3.60 5.66 6.65
C LEU A 118 3.93 4.16 6.76
N ALA A 119 3.71 3.40 5.70
CA ALA A 119 4.04 1.98 5.68
C ALA A 119 5.55 1.73 5.77
N PHE A 120 6.38 2.55 5.09
CA PHE A 120 7.83 2.53 5.22
C PHE A 120 8.27 2.88 6.65
N SER A 121 7.71 3.96 7.21
CA SER A 121 8.02 4.37 8.60
C SER A 121 7.68 3.28 9.60
N LEU A 122 6.53 2.64 9.45
CA LEU A 122 6.14 1.50 10.27
C LEU A 122 7.16 0.35 10.17
N THR A 123 7.58 0.03 8.93
CA THR A 123 8.57 -1.01 8.68
C THR A 123 9.90 -0.73 9.37
N VAL A 124 10.39 0.51 9.26
CA VAL A 124 11.69 0.92 9.84
C VAL A 124 11.63 0.97 11.36
N VAL A 125 10.57 1.55 11.93
CA VAL A 125 10.38 1.66 13.39
C VAL A 125 10.22 0.27 14.03
N CYS A 126 9.34 -0.57 13.48
CA CYS A 126 9.15 -1.93 13.98
C CYS A 126 10.38 -2.80 13.77
N GLY A 127 11.10 -2.62 12.66
CA GLY A 127 12.34 -3.31 12.36
C GLY A 127 13.46 -2.95 13.38
N SER A 128 13.64 -1.66 13.66
CA SER A 128 14.63 -1.20 14.64
C SER A 128 14.31 -1.72 16.05
N TYR A 129 13.05 -1.65 16.47
CA TYR A 129 12.60 -2.25 17.72
C TYR A 129 12.86 -3.75 17.76
N GLY A 130 12.45 -4.50 16.73
CA GLY A 130 12.60 -5.95 16.67
C GLY A 130 14.05 -6.43 16.69
N LEU A 131 14.95 -5.69 16.03
CA LEU A 131 16.38 -5.99 16.03
C LEU A 131 17.02 -5.76 17.41
N ILE A 132 16.69 -4.65 18.07
CA ILE A 132 17.30 -4.29 19.37
C ILE A 132 16.69 -5.13 20.50
N SER A 133 15.39 -5.37 20.50
CA SER A 133 14.75 -6.26 21.47
C SER A 133 15.21 -7.73 21.32
N GLY A 134 15.71 -8.10 20.12
CA GLY A 134 16.15 -9.45 19.80
C GLY A 134 15.05 -10.36 19.27
N ASN A 135 13.84 -9.83 19.06
CA ASN A 135 12.71 -10.54 18.46
C ASN A 135 12.97 -10.86 16.98
N ILE A 136 13.71 -9.98 16.29
CA ILE A 136 14.16 -10.16 14.91
C ILE A 136 15.67 -10.35 14.92
N LYS A 137 16.16 -11.44 14.32
CA LYS A 137 17.60 -11.77 14.31
C LYS A 137 18.18 -11.54 12.93
N GLY A 138 18.97 -10.47 12.79
CA GLY A 138 19.73 -10.17 11.58
C GLY A 138 18.87 -9.92 10.33
N ALA A 139 19.52 -9.88 9.18
CA ALA A 139 18.86 -9.62 7.90
C ALA A 139 17.85 -10.72 7.52
N GLU A 140 18.17 -11.99 7.80
CA GLU A 140 17.26 -13.11 7.53
C GLU A 140 15.93 -12.96 8.29
N GLY A 141 15.99 -12.51 9.55
CA GLY A 141 14.80 -12.23 10.36
C GLY A 141 13.95 -11.12 9.77
N ILE A 142 14.57 -10.07 9.23
CA ILE A 142 13.87 -8.99 8.52
C ILE A 142 13.15 -9.54 7.28
N PHE A 143 13.84 -10.29 6.43
CA PHE A 143 13.21 -10.89 5.25
C PHE A 143 12.07 -11.84 5.60
N ARG A 144 12.21 -12.62 6.67
CA ARG A 144 11.15 -13.48 7.18
C ARG A 144 9.92 -12.68 7.64
N ALA A 145 10.13 -11.56 8.32
CA ALA A 145 9.06 -10.66 8.75
C ALA A 145 8.33 -10.01 7.55
N LEU A 146 9.07 -9.51 6.56
CA LEU A 146 8.49 -8.94 5.33
C LEU A 146 7.68 -10.00 4.56
N ARG A 147 8.23 -11.22 4.43
CA ARG A 147 7.52 -12.34 3.80
C ARG A 147 6.25 -12.71 4.55
N LEU A 148 6.27 -12.71 5.89
CA LEU A 148 5.08 -12.94 6.70
C LEU A 148 3.98 -11.93 6.36
N GLY A 149 4.33 -10.65 6.20
CA GLY A 149 3.41 -9.61 5.78
C GLY A 149 2.79 -9.87 4.42
N MET A 150 3.59 -10.29 3.44
CA MET A 150 3.08 -10.66 2.11
C MET A 150 2.10 -11.83 2.16
N VAL A 151 2.40 -12.84 2.98
CA VAL A 151 1.49 -14.00 3.16
C VAL A 151 0.18 -13.55 3.81
N MET A 152 0.23 -12.70 4.83
CA MET A 152 -0.97 -12.13 5.46
C MET A 152 -1.75 -11.22 4.51
N GLY A 153 -1.06 -10.51 3.62
CA GLY A 153 -1.65 -9.66 2.58
C GLY A 153 -2.23 -10.40 1.38
N ALA A 154 -1.87 -11.66 1.17
CA ALA A 154 -2.24 -12.44 -0.01
C ALA A 154 -3.76 -12.43 -0.34
N PRO A 155 -4.69 -12.59 0.62
CA PRO A 155 -6.12 -12.53 0.34
C PRO A 155 -6.55 -11.17 -0.25
N TYR A 156 -5.95 -10.08 0.24
CA TYR A 156 -6.25 -8.72 -0.23
C TYR A 156 -5.71 -8.48 -1.64
N PHE A 157 -4.56 -9.08 -2.01
CA PHE A 157 -4.05 -8.99 -3.37
C PHE A 157 -4.96 -9.69 -4.36
N ILE A 158 -5.46 -10.88 -4.00
CA ILE A 158 -6.41 -11.64 -4.84
C ILE A 158 -7.68 -10.81 -5.01
N LEU A 159 -8.25 -10.32 -3.90
CA LEU A 159 -9.45 -9.48 -3.93
C LEU A 159 -9.26 -8.23 -4.79
N TYR A 160 -8.09 -7.57 -4.67
CA TYR A 160 -7.74 -6.39 -5.46
C TYR A 160 -7.76 -6.67 -6.96
N VAL A 161 -7.15 -7.78 -7.41
CA VAL A 161 -7.11 -8.14 -8.84
C VAL A 161 -8.52 -8.25 -9.41
N PHE A 162 -9.41 -8.98 -8.73
CA PHE A 162 -10.79 -9.14 -9.18
C PHE A 162 -11.58 -7.82 -9.11
N ALA A 163 -11.45 -7.07 -8.01
CA ALA A 163 -12.14 -5.80 -7.83
C ALA A 163 -11.72 -4.74 -8.86
N ALA A 164 -10.41 -4.63 -9.13
CA ALA A 164 -9.89 -3.69 -10.13
C ALA A 164 -10.41 -4.04 -11.53
N GLN A 165 -10.34 -5.32 -11.93
CA GLN A 165 -10.85 -5.75 -13.23
C GLN A 165 -12.36 -5.56 -13.36
N LEU A 166 -13.12 -5.81 -12.30
CA LEU A 166 -14.55 -5.57 -12.29
C LEU A 166 -14.86 -4.08 -12.44
N PHE A 167 -14.18 -3.22 -11.69
CA PHE A 167 -14.37 -1.77 -11.74
C PHE A 167 -14.08 -1.21 -13.12
N TYR A 168 -12.93 -1.54 -13.72
CA TYR A 168 -12.59 -1.07 -15.06
C TYR A 168 -13.47 -1.68 -16.14
N SER A 169 -13.94 -2.92 -15.97
CA SER A 169 -14.90 -3.54 -16.88
C SER A 169 -16.25 -2.82 -16.87
N ILE A 170 -16.75 -2.42 -15.70
CA ILE A 170 -17.97 -1.60 -15.60
C ILE A 170 -17.76 -0.24 -16.27
N ARG A 171 -16.62 0.41 -16.01
CA ARG A 171 -16.29 1.70 -16.62
C ARG A 171 -16.16 1.63 -18.15
N TYR A 172 -15.74 0.49 -18.69
CA TYR A 172 -15.68 0.28 -20.13
C TYR A 172 -17.08 0.15 -20.78
N LEU A 173 -18.06 -0.38 -20.03
CA LEU A 173 -19.44 -0.59 -20.49
C LEU A 173 -20.26 0.71 -20.53
N LEU A 174 -19.96 1.64 -19.61
CA LEU A 174 -20.60 2.97 -19.51
C LEU A 174 -20.01 3.95 -20.53
#